data_d6d951ca6ef9d7841ed100d5d951d0c3
#
_entry.id   d6d951ca6ef9d7841ed100d5d951d0c3
#
_cell.length_a   1.000
_cell.length_b   1.000
_cell.length_c   1.000
_cell.angle_alpha   90.00
_cell.angle_beta   90.00
_cell.angle_gamma   90.00
#
_symmetry.space_group_name_H-M   'P 1'
#
loop_
_entity.id
_entity.type
_entity.pdbx_description
1 polymer ?
#
loop_
_entity_poly.entity_id
_entity_poly.type
_entity_poly.pdbx_seq_one_letter_code
_entity_poly.pdbx_strand_id
1 'polypeptide(L)'
;MLRVRKTTLAAMMMLALMAALGLGGCSLFTPSLSEGTQSVVAKTDIKSSALVTEGKLTVALDTSNAPQAMTNQDGSIAGYQADLGRSIAEHFGLDIVFVDATSAEDVLASGKADIYLGATSSDASSKVKVTGDVLEDACAIFGKSDSGQLSVSASDLSSATIGVQMSSASQDALSRAGINAQQKTYNNVNECFAALESGEVQYVACDMTAGSYLSRAYSDVSFGGTIGPVSKFSVAALAKNSELTEKLGRVLDTICSDGTLDAIHTLWYGLTPLSLANTLVSGVVIDESDAGNNSDETQDDTTSDSADSQSTAAEEQPLTVDINDVNR
;
A
#
# COMPACT_ATOMS: atom_id res chain seq x y z
N MET A 1 73.45 -26.77 -23.15
CA MET A 1 72.26 -25.88 -23.35
C MET A 1 70.90 -26.58 -23.45
N LEU A 2 70.83 -27.89 -23.52
CA LEU A 2 69.51 -28.59 -23.68
C LEU A 2 68.76 -28.90 -22.39
N ARG A 3 69.41 -28.89 -21.20
CA ARG A 3 68.78 -29.17 -19.91
C ARG A 3 67.99 -27.96 -19.33
N VAL A 4 68.46 -26.75 -19.65
CA VAL A 4 67.76 -25.50 -19.13
C VAL A 4 66.44 -25.26 -19.84
N ARG A 5 66.31 -25.67 -21.14
CA ARG A 5 65.02 -25.50 -21.86
C ARG A 5 63.94 -26.48 -21.40
N LYS A 6 64.28 -27.64 -20.85
CA LYS A 6 63.25 -28.58 -20.34
C LYS A 6 62.69 -28.19 -18.98
N THR A 7 63.54 -27.58 -18.13
CA THR A 7 63.06 -27.07 -16.80
C THR A 7 62.23 -25.84 -16.93
N THR A 8 62.52 -24.92 -17.86
CA THR A 8 61.67 -23.72 -18.11
C THR A 8 60.34 -24.10 -18.76
N LEU A 9 60.29 -25.12 -19.62
CA LEU A 9 59.03 -25.57 -20.21
C LEU A 9 58.12 -26.26 -19.16
N ALA A 10 58.69 -27.04 -18.25
CA ALA A 10 57.98 -27.71 -17.16
C ALA A 10 57.44 -26.67 -16.15
N ALA A 11 58.20 -25.61 -15.85
CA ALA A 11 57.76 -24.52 -14.97
C ALA A 11 56.64 -23.70 -15.59
N MET A 12 56.68 -23.40 -16.90
CA MET A 12 55.59 -22.73 -17.62
C MET A 12 54.33 -23.60 -17.69
N MET A 13 54.45 -24.92 -17.88
CA MET A 13 53.29 -25.80 -17.87
C MET A 13 52.63 -25.92 -16.50
N MET A 14 53.42 -25.93 -15.40
CA MET A 14 52.89 -25.92 -14.05
C MET A 14 52.20 -24.60 -13.71
N LEU A 15 52.73 -23.47 -14.17
CA LEU A 15 52.12 -22.16 -13.95
C LEU A 15 50.79 -22.02 -14.71
N ALA A 16 50.71 -22.56 -15.93
CA ALA A 16 49.48 -22.59 -16.73
C ALA A 16 48.41 -23.52 -16.11
N LEU A 17 48.82 -24.63 -15.50
CA LEU A 17 47.91 -25.56 -14.83
C LEU A 17 47.35 -24.97 -13.53
N MET A 18 48.15 -24.20 -12.76
CA MET A 18 47.67 -23.46 -11.59
C MET A 18 46.72 -22.30 -11.95
N ALA A 19 46.96 -21.64 -13.08
CA ALA A 19 46.05 -20.57 -13.55
C ALA A 19 44.69 -21.14 -14.02
N ALA A 20 44.67 -22.36 -14.60
CA ALA A 20 43.42 -23.01 -15.01
C ALA A 20 42.57 -23.53 -13.84
N LEU A 21 43.20 -23.85 -12.70
CA LEU A 21 42.49 -24.27 -11.48
C LEU A 21 41.96 -23.10 -10.66
N GLY A 22 42.50 -21.90 -10.85
CA GLY A 22 42.07 -20.67 -10.15
C GLY A 22 40.82 -20.02 -10.73
N LEU A 23 40.43 -20.31 -11.96
CA LEU A 23 39.26 -19.70 -12.63
C LEU A 23 37.97 -20.54 -12.57
N GLY A 24 38.03 -21.76 -12.03
CA GLY A 24 36.87 -22.64 -11.91
C GLY A 24 36.26 -22.77 -10.50
N GLY A 25 36.74 -21.99 -9.52
CA GLY A 25 36.55 -22.27 -8.09
C GLY A 25 35.37 -21.62 -7.37
N CYS A 26 34.52 -20.83 -8.01
CA CYS A 26 33.49 -20.07 -7.28
C CYS A 26 32.05 -20.51 -7.50
N SER A 27 31.74 -21.47 -8.38
CA SER A 27 30.31 -21.80 -8.64
C SER A 27 29.83 -23.10 -7.98
N LEU A 28 30.73 -23.88 -7.36
CA LEU A 28 30.34 -25.16 -6.74
C LEU A 28 29.89 -25.04 -5.27
N PHE A 29 30.07 -23.88 -4.64
CA PHE A 29 29.68 -23.63 -3.23
C PHE A 29 28.83 -22.39 -3.04
N THR A 30 28.45 -21.66 -4.09
CA THR A 30 27.43 -20.62 -4.00
C THR A 30 26.10 -21.28 -4.26
N PRO A 31 25.16 -21.24 -3.29
CA PRO A 31 23.78 -21.68 -3.53
C PRO A 31 23.24 -20.91 -4.73
N SER A 32 22.54 -21.60 -5.62
CA SER A 32 21.85 -20.95 -6.74
C SER A 32 20.87 -19.93 -6.20
N LEU A 33 20.58 -18.84 -6.94
CA LEU A 33 19.62 -17.83 -6.52
C LEU A 33 18.27 -18.46 -6.16
N SER A 34 17.91 -19.58 -6.80
CA SER A 34 16.71 -20.37 -6.48
C SER A 34 16.81 -21.17 -5.16
N GLU A 35 18.02 -21.47 -4.68
CA GLU A 35 18.21 -22.09 -3.35
C GLU A 35 18.34 -21.05 -2.25
N GLY A 36 18.83 -19.84 -2.56
CA GLY A 36 18.90 -18.70 -1.62
C GLY A 36 17.56 -18.00 -1.39
N THR A 37 16.58 -18.21 -2.27
CA THR A 37 15.21 -17.65 -2.13
C THR A 37 14.22 -18.62 -1.49
N GLN A 38 14.62 -19.79 -1.03
CA GLN A 38 13.82 -20.52 -0.07
C GLN A 38 13.99 -19.85 1.31
N SER A 39 13.36 -18.70 1.48
CA SER A 39 13.00 -18.24 2.81
C SER A 39 12.18 -19.38 3.43
N VAL A 40 12.68 -19.95 4.52
CA VAL A 40 11.92 -20.93 5.31
C VAL A 40 10.84 -20.14 6.03
N VAL A 41 9.82 -19.74 5.26
CA VAL A 41 8.60 -19.17 5.85
C VAL A 41 8.01 -20.28 6.70
N ALA A 42 7.93 -20.07 8.01
CA ALA A 42 7.31 -21.02 8.91
C ALA A 42 5.83 -21.14 8.53
N LYS A 43 5.47 -22.26 7.87
CA LYS A 43 4.10 -22.46 7.39
C LYS A 43 3.17 -22.67 8.58
N THR A 44 2.06 -21.93 8.57
CA THR A 44 0.99 -22.07 9.55
C THR A 44 -0.09 -22.97 8.95
N ASP A 45 -0.16 -24.23 9.40
CA ASP A 45 -1.17 -25.18 8.91
C ASP A 45 -2.59 -24.68 9.16
N ILE A 46 -3.43 -24.68 8.12
CA ILE A 46 -4.86 -24.41 8.19
C ILE A 46 -5.64 -25.60 7.64
N LYS A 47 -6.76 -25.95 8.28
CA LYS A 47 -7.58 -27.05 7.80
C LYS A 47 -8.31 -26.67 6.53
N SER A 48 -8.37 -27.59 5.57
CA SER A 48 -9.11 -27.39 4.31
C SER A 48 -10.57 -27.00 4.52
N SER A 49 -11.21 -27.46 5.59
CA SER A 49 -12.60 -27.12 5.93
C SER A 49 -12.80 -25.68 6.40
N ALA A 50 -11.71 -24.96 6.70
CA ALA A 50 -11.74 -23.54 7.06
C ALA A 50 -11.61 -22.62 5.83
N LEU A 51 -11.44 -23.17 4.63
CA LEU A 51 -11.23 -22.44 3.38
C LEU A 51 -12.40 -22.63 2.43
N VAL A 52 -12.65 -21.63 1.59
CA VAL A 52 -13.63 -21.70 0.49
C VAL A 52 -13.22 -22.75 -0.52
N THR A 53 -11.93 -22.82 -0.82
CA THR A 53 -11.38 -23.84 -1.73
C THR A 53 -10.19 -24.53 -1.05
N GLU A 54 -10.21 -25.86 -1.03
CA GLU A 54 -9.12 -26.65 -0.47
C GLU A 54 -7.76 -26.29 -1.10
N GLY A 55 -6.75 -26.04 -0.24
CA GLY A 55 -5.38 -25.74 -0.65
C GLY A 55 -5.19 -24.33 -1.22
N LYS A 56 -6.23 -23.48 -1.20
CA LYS A 56 -6.16 -22.11 -1.75
C LYS A 56 -6.69 -21.10 -0.74
N LEU A 57 -6.02 -19.97 -0.64
CA LEU A 57 -6.54 -18.78 0.04
C LEU A 57 -7.26 -17.91 -1.00
N THR A 58 -8.56 -17.74 -0.84
CA THR A 58 -9.35 -16.84 -1.69
C THR A 58 -9.40 -15.47 -1.05
N VAL A 59 -8.76 -14.50 -1.69
CA VAL A 59 -8.58 -13.13 -1.19
C VAL A 59 -9.44 -12.19 -2.00
N ALA A 60 -10.36 -11.52 -1.34
CA ALA A 60 -11.14 -10.45 -1.95
C ALA A 60 -10.49 -9.09 -1.70
N LEU A 61 -10.59 -8.19 -2.68
CA LEU A 61 -10.08 -6.82 -2.65
C LEU A 61 -10.80 -5.97 -3.72
N ASP A 62 -10.79 -4.66 -3.55
CA ASP A 62 -11.40 -3.73 -4.51
C ASP A 62 -10.36 -3.30 -5.57
N THR A 63 -10.50 -3.84 -6.79
CA THR A 63 -9.58 -3.57 -7.90
C THR A 63 -9.75 -2.20 -8.54
N SER A 64 -10.71 -1.41 -8.13
CA SER A 64 -10.88 -0.02 -8.57
C SER A 64 -9.99 0.96 -7.79
N ASN A 65 -9.36 0.53 -6.70
CA ASN A 65 -8.61 1.38 -5.77
C ASN A 65 -7.08 1.30 -6.02
N ALA A 66 -6.63 1.75 -7.19
CA ALA A 66 -5.20 1.85 -7.48
C ALA A 66 -4.53 2.97 -6.64
N PRO A 67 -3.30 2.75 -6.13
CA PRO A 67 -2.38 1.62 -6.33
C PRO A 67 -2.55 0.49 -5.28
N GLN A 68 -3.54 0.57 -4.42
CA GLN A 68 -3.78 -0.45 -3.38
C GLN A 68 -4.14 -1.79 -4.02
N ALA A 69 -5.05 -1.80 -4.98
CA ALA A 69 -5.35 -2.96 -5.82
C ALA A 69 -5.82 -2.52 -7.21
N MET A 70 -5.43 -3.26 -8.25
CA MET A 70 -5.77 -2.95 -9.63
C MET A 70 -5.73 -4.20 -10.50
N THR A 71 -6.46 -4.16 -11.62
CA THR A 71 -6.39 -5.19 -12.65
C THR A 71 -5.50 -4.72 -13.79
N ASN A 72 -4.44 -5.47 -14.08
CA ASN A 72 -3.55 -5.22 -15.22
C ASN A 72 -4.23 -5.55 -16.55
N GLN A 73 -3.64 -5.10 -17.67
CA GLN A 73 -4.17 -5.37 -19.02
C GLN A 73 -4.25 -6.86 -19.37
N ASP A 74 -3.43 -7.70 -18.77
CA ASP A 74 -3.43 -9.15 -18.93
C ASP A 74 -4.45 -9.87 -18.01
N GLY A 75 -5.20 -9.11 -17.21
CA GLY A 75 -6.16 -9.62 -16.24
C GLY A 75 -5.56 -10.06 -14.90
N SER A 76 -4.26 -9.94 -14.70
CA SER A 76 -3.64 -10.21 -13.41
C SER A 76 -3.95 -9.10 -12.40
N ILE A 77 -4.02 -9.46 -11.12
CA ILE A 77 -4.23 -8.50 -10.03
C ILE A 77 -2.87 -8.09 -9.45
N ALA A 78 -2.66 -6.78 -9.34
CA ALA A 78 -1.49 -6.15 -8.77
C ALA A 78 -1.91 -5.13 -7.70
N GLY A 79 -0.94 -4.60 -6.96
CA GLY A 79 -1.14 -3.59 -5.93
C GLY A 79 -0.62 -4.02 -4.58
N TYR A 80 -0.55 -3.05 -3.67
CA TYR A 80 -0.10 -3.28 -2.29
C TYR A 80 -0.85 -4.43 -1.61
N GLN A 81 -2.19 -4.42 -1.70
CA GLN A 81 -3.04 -5.45 -1.11
C GLN A 81 -2.84 -6.81 -1.79
N ALA A 82 -2.59 -6.83 -3.10
CA ALA A 82 -2.32 -8.08 -3.81
C ALA A 82 -1.02 -8.74 -3.33
N ASP A 83 0.05 -7.95 -3.11
CA ASP A 83 1.31 -8.47 -2.60
C ASP A 83 1.22 -8.90 -1.14
N LEU A 84 0.47 -8.16 -0.31
CA LEU A 84 0.13 -8.58 1.05
C LEU A 84 -0.65 -9.90 1.06
N GLY A 85 -1.66 -10.05 0.20
CA GLY A 85 -2.42 -11.28 0.04
C GLY A 85 -1.55 -12.48 -0.34
N ARG A 86 -0.59 -12.28 -1.26
CA ARG A 86 0.41 -13.30 -1.63
C ARG A 86 1.28 -13.71 -0.45
N SER A 87 1.75 -12.73 0.33
CA SER A 87 2.54 -12.99 1.53
C SER A 87 1.73 -13.78 2.58
N ILE A 88 0.47 -13.42 2.82
CA ILE A 88 -0.41 -14.17 3.73
C ILE A 88 -0.60 -15.62 3.25
N ALA A 89 -0.85 -15.82 1.95
CA ALA A 89 -1.02 -17.16 1.37
C ALA A 89 0.27 -18.00 1.50
N GLU A 90 1.43 -17.40 1.29
CA GLU A 90 2.73 -18.05 1.47
C GLU A 90 2.95 -18.54 2.91
N HIS A 91 2.62 -17.70 3.91
CA HIS A 91 2.72 -18.07 5.32
C HIS A 91 1.77 -19.21 5.70
N PHE A 92 0.62 -19.34 5.04
CA PHE A 92 -0.27 -20.48 5.17
C PHE A 92 0.17 -21.69 4.32
N GLY A 93 1.11 -21.53 3.40
CA GLY A 93 1.50 -22.57 2.43
C GLY A 93 0.39 -22.92 1.46
N LEU A 94 -0.43 -21.94 1.10
CA LEU A 94 -1.58 -22.05 0.21
C LEU A 94 -1.30 -21.38 -1.14
N ASP A 95 -1.93 -21.89 -2.20
CA ASP A 95 -2.07 -21.14 -3.45
C ASP A 95 -3.01 -19.95 -3.23
N ILE A 96 -2.90 -18.89 -4.05
CA ILE A 96 -3.75 -17.72 -3.95
C ILE A 96 -4.74 -17.62 -5.11
N VAL A 97 -5.96 -17.17 -4.80
CA VAL A 97 -6.97 -16.76 -5.78
C VAL A 97 -7.50 -15.39 -5.38
N PHE A 98 -7.56 -14.46 -6.33
CA PHE A 98 -8.16 -13.15 -6.10
C PHE A 98 -9.59 -13.07 -6.61
N VAL A 99 -10.42 -12.33 -5.88
CA VAL A 99 -11.82 -12.00 -6.23
C VAL A 99 -11.99 -10.50 -6.07
N ASP A 100 -12.53 -9.86 -7.12
CA ASP A 100 -12.89 -8.45 -7.04
C ASP A 100 -14.17 -8.26 -6.23
N ALA A 101 -14.15 -7.38 -5.24
CA ALA A 101 -15.29 -7.08 -4.39
C ALA A 101 -15.10 -5.75 -3.64
N THR A 102 -16.18 -4.98 -3.49
CA THR A 102 -16.22 -3.68 -2.82
C THR A 102 -16.80 -3.74 -1.40
N SER A 103 -17.38 -4.88 -0.99
CA SER A 103 -18.00 -5.08 0.33
C SER A 103 -17.43 -6.31 1.03
N ALA A 104 -16.79 -6.09 2.17
CA ALA A 104 -16.25 -7.16 3.00
C ALA A 104 -17.36 -8.11 3.48
N GLU A 105 -18.48 -7.58 4.03
CA GLU A 105 -19.55 -8.42 4.55
C GLU A 105 -20.20 -9.27 3.46
N ASP A 106 -20.49 -8.70 2.32
CA ASP A 106 -21.19 -9.42 1.24
C ASP A 106 -20.35 -10.56 0.66
N VAL A 107 -19.07 -10.31 0.39
CA VAL A 107 -18.19 -11.32 -0.22
C VAL A 107 -17.87 -12.45 0.76
N LEU A 108 -17.63 -12.12 2.03
CA LEU A 108 -17.34 -13.09 3.07
C LEU A 108 -18.58 -13.89 3.48
N ALA A 109 -19.73 -13.22 3.71
CA ALA A 109 -20.97 -13.88 4.10
C ALA A 109 -21.52 -14.83 3.03
N SER A 110 -21.32 -14.49 1.75
CA SER A 110 -21.70 -15.35 0.63
C SER A 110 -20.77 -16.55 0.41
N GLY A 111 -19.65 -16.63 1.16
CA GLY A 111 -18.68 -17.72 1.04
C GLY A 111 -17.88 -17.68 -0.27
N LYS A 112 -17.71 -16.49 -0.87
CA LYS A 112 -16.94 -16.30 -2.10
C LYS A 112 -15.47 -16.00 -1.84
N ALA A 113 -15.11 -15.58 -0.61
CA ALA A 113 -13.74 -15.33 -0.20
C ALA A 113 -13.50 -15.82 1.24
N ASP A 114 -12.25 -16.10 1.55
CA ASP A 114 -11.77 -16.45 2.88
C ASP A 114 -11.46 -15.20 3.69
N ILE A 115 -10.80 -14.22 3.05
CA ILE A 115 -10.43 -12.93 3.63
C ILE A 115 -10.74 -11.80 2.66
N TYR A 116 -10.90 -10.58 3.21
CA TYR A 116 -11.00 -9.33 2.47
C TYR A 116 -9.90 -8.39 2.92
N LEU A 117 -9.16 -7.81 1.98
CA LEU A 117 -8.11 -6.82 2.21
C LEU A 117 -8.65 -5.41 1.97
N GLY A 118 -8.22 -4.46 2.78
CA GLY A 118 -8.69 -3.08 2.70
C GLY A 118 -9.90 -2.79 3.58
N ALA A 119 -10.24 -3.69 4.51
CA ALA A 119 -11.27 -3.46 5.51
C ALA A 119 -10.87 -2.35 6.48
N THR A 120 -11.86 -1.61 6.95
CA THR A 120 -11.72 -0.60 8.01
C THR A 120 -12.42 -1.07 9.29
N SER A 121 -12.27 -0.33 10.38
CA SER A 121 -12.98 -0.63 11.62
C SER A 121 -14.51 -0.64 11.47
N SER A 122 -15.05 0.12 10.51
CA SER A 122 -16.49 0.18 10.22
C SER A 122 -17.03 -1.11 9.57
N ASP A 123 -16.18 -1.94 8.97
CA ASP A 123 -16.57 -3.23 8.43
C ASP A 123 -16.75 -4.32 9.51
N ALA A 124 -16.34 -4.02 10.76
CA ALA A 124 -16.50 -4.95 11.87
C ALA A 124 -17.98 -5.10 12.23
N SER A 125 -18.44 -6.35 12.33
CA SER A 125 -19.82 -6.67 12.68
C SER A 125 -19.91 -7.99 13.43
N SER A 126 -21.10 -8.41 13.82
CA SER A 126 -21.29 -9.75 14.39
C SER A 126 -20.89 -10.89 13.44
N LYS A 127 -20.81 -10.64 12.13
CA LYS A 127 -20.44 -11.62 11.11
C LYS A 127 -18.99 -11.48 10.64
N VAL A 128 -18.44 -10.26 10.69
CA VAL A 128 -17.12 -9.92 10.15
C VAL A 128 -16.19 -9.49 11.28
N LYS A 129 -15.05 -10.17 11.39
CA LYS A 129 -13.96 -9.78 12.27
C LYS A 129 -12.88 -9.09 11.46
N VAL A 130 -12.54 -7.87 11.86
CA VAL A 130 -11.42 -7.08 11.32
C VAL A 130 -10.21 -7.27 12.23
N THR A 131 -9.03 -7.44 11.65
CA THR A 131 -7.79 -7.69 12.39
C THR A 131 -6.56 -7.20 11.63
N GLY A 132 -5.55 -6.72 12.36
CA GLY A 132 -4.25 -6.29 11.86
C GLY A 132 -4.33 -5.03 11.01
N ASP A 133 -3.88 -3.90 11.56
CA ASP A 133 -3.70 -2.68 10.78
C ASP A 133 -2.47 -2.85 9.88
N VAL A 134 -2.68 -2.92 8.59
CA VAL A 134 -1.64 -3.25 7.59
C VAL A 134 -1.29 -2.09 6.67
N LEU A 135 -2.07 -1.02 6.68
CA LEU A 135 -1.82 0.19 5.93
C LEU A 135 -2.48 1.37 6.63
N GLU A 136 -1.78 2.49 6.71
CA GLU A 136 -2.33 3.78 7.10
C GLU A 136 -2.40 4.69 5.87
N ASP A 137 -3.47 5.46 5.74
CA ASP A 137 -3.65 6.46 4.69
C ASP A 137 -4.29 7.72 5.28
N ALA A 138 -4.02 8.85 4.65
CA ALA A 138 -4.60 10.14 5.02
C ALA A 138 -4.46 11.11 3.84
N CYS A 139 -5.22 12.18 3.82
CA CYS A 139 -4.93 13.29 2.93
C CYS A 139 -3.56 13.87 3.27
N ALA A 140 -2.68 13.96 2.27
CA ALA A 140 -1.28 14.32 2.39
C ALA A 140 -0.88 15.40 1.40
N ILE A 141 0.20 16.08 1.72
CA ILE A 141 0.82 17.11 0.87
C ILE A 141 2.07 16.54 0.21
N PHE A 142 2.20 16.80 -1.08
CA PHE A 142 3.38 16.51 -1.88
C PHE A 142 3.88 17.80 -2.51
N GLY A 143 5.19 17.95 -2.63
CA GLY A 143 5.81 19.12 -3.21
C GLY A 143 7.25 18.86 -3.62
N LYS A 144 7.85 19.81 -4.34
CA LYS A 144 9.25 19.69 -4.79
C LYS A 144 10.22 19.91 -3.64
N SER A 145 11.27 19.08 -3.58
CA SER A 145 12.36 19.18 -2.63
C SER A 145 13.65 18.59 -3.21
N ASP A 146 14.65 19.43 -3.38
CA ASP A 146 15.99 19.01 -3.85
C ASP A 146 16.73 18.10 -2.84
N SER A 147 16.32 18.14 -1.59
CA SER A 147 16.93 17.36 -0.51
C SER A 147 16.28 15.99 -0.27
N GLY A 148 15.17 15.68 -0.96
CA GLY A 148 14.36 14.50 -0.71
C GLY A 148 13.54 14.56 0.58
N GLN A 149 13.57 15.69 1.29
CA GLN A 149 12.76 15.96 2.49
C GLN A 149 12.01 17.28 2.29
N LEU A 150 10.69 17.22 2.38
CA LEU A 150 9.83 18.39 2.30
C LEU A 150 9.40 18.80 3.72
N SER A 151 9.79 20.00 4.13
CA SER A 151 9.30 20.61 5.36
C SER A 151 8.34 21.73 5.02
N VAL A 152 7.07 21.61 5.43
CA VAL A 152 6.01 22.54 5.12
C VAL A 152 5.14 22.78 6.34
N SER A 153 4.58 23.98 6.46
CA SER A 153 3.64 24.35 7.52
C SER A 153 2.28 24.75 6.93
N ALA A 154 1.23 24.78 7.75
CA ALA A 154 -0.10 25.27 7.37
C ALA A 154 -0.05 26.70 6.82
N SER A 155 0.87 27.54 7.32
CA SER A 155 1.08 28.90 6.84
C SER A 155 1.67 28.95 5.42
N ASP A 156 2.64 28.05 5.13
CA ASP A 156 3.23 27.95 3.78
C ASP A 156 2.15 27.49 2.79
N LEU A 157 1.37 26.49 3.16
CA LEU A 157 0.28 25.97 2.35
C LEU A 157 -0.80 27.02 2.08
N SER A 158 -1.19 27.81 3.09
CA SER A 158 -2.22 28.85 2.94
C SER A 158 -1.83 29.98 1.98
N SER A 159 -0.54 30.18 1.72
CA SER A 159 -0.02 31.17 0.78
C SER A 159 0.28 30.62 -0.60
N ALA A 160 0.07 29.33 -0.83
CA ALA A 160 0.42 28.62 -2.05
C ALA A 160 -0.78 28.32 -2.95
N THR A 161 -0.49 27.91 -4.18
CA THR A 161 -1.46 27.25 -5.07
C THR A 161 -1.28 25.74 -4.93
N ILE A 162 -2.37 25.04 -4.59
CA ILE A 162 -2.38 23.59 -4.36
C ILE A 162 -3.23 22.91 -5.43
N GLY A 163 -2.66 21.93 -6.12
CA GLY A 163 -3.36 21.06 -7.05
C GLY A 163 -4.16 19.99 -6.29
N VAL A 164 -5.43 19.81 -6.67
CA VAL A 164 -6.33 18.81 -6.09
C VAL A 164 -7.15 18.13 -7.18
N GLN A 165 -7.51 16.88 -7.01
CA GLN A 165 -8.51 16.26 -7.87
C GLN A 165 -9.88 16.87 -7.59
N MET A 166 -10.61 17.17 -8.65
CA MET A 166 -11.96 17.76 -8.58
C MET A 166 -12.92 16.80 -7.86
N SER A 167 -13.73 17.33 -6.96
CA SER A 167 -14.72 16.56 -6.16
C SER A 167 -14.09 15.41 -5.35
N SER A 168 -12.85 15.60 -4.88
CA SER A 168 -12.18 14.63 -3.99
C SER A 168 -12.28 15.06 -2.53
N ALA A 169 -12.16 14.08 -1.62
CA ALA A 169 -12.07 14.34 -0.18
C ALA A 169 -10.89 15.26 0.18
N SER A 170 -9.83 15.31 -0.65
CA SER A 170 -8.67 16.16 -0.44
C SER A 170 -8.98 17.67 -0.58
N GLN A 171 -9.98 18.05 -1.39
CA GLN A 171 -10.45 19.43 -1.43
C GLN A 171 -11.03 19.88 -0.10
N ASP A 172 -11.88 19.04 0.51
CA ASP A 172 -12.51 19.32 1.79
C ASP A 172 -11.51 19.22 2.94
N ALA A 173 -10.53 18.31 2.85
CA ALA A 173 -9.49 18.16 3.85
C ALA A 173 -8.66 19.43 4.04
N LEU A 174 -8.30 20.14 2.97
CA LEU A 174 -7.63 21.45 3.06
C LEU A 174 -8.45 22.46 3.85
N SER A 175 -9.76 22.53 3.59
CA SER A 175 -10.66 23.47 4.28
C SER A 175 -10.83 23.10 5.76
N ARG A 176 -11.02 21.81 6.08
CA ARG A 176 -11.11 21.32 7.46
C ARG A 176 -9.82 21.54 8.24
N ALA A 177 -8.67 21.42 7.59
CA ALA A 177 -7.35 21.68 8.16
C ALA A 177 -7.07 23.18 8.39
N GLY A 178 -8.01 24.08 8.05
CA GLY A 178 -7.84 25.54 8.16
C GLY A 178 -6.87 26.11 7.12
N ILE A 179 -6.57 25.38 6.05
CA ILE A 179 -5.64 25.79 5.00
C ILE A 179 -6.40 26.52 3.89
N ASN A 180 -6.37 27.86 3.92
CA ASN A 180 -7.04 28.72 2.95
C ASN A 180 -6.20 28.95 1.68
N ALA A 181 -5.69 27.89 1.09
CA ALA A 181 -4.88 27.92 -0.12
C ALA A 181 -5.71 28.25 -1.37
N GLN A 182 -5.04 28.76 -2.41
CA GLN A 182 -5.62 28.79 -3.75
C GLN A 182 -5.64 27.36 -4.30
N GLN A 183 -6.82 26.75 -4.36
CA GLN A 183 -6.99 25.42 -4.94
C GLN A 183 -7.11 25.47 -6.46
N LYS A 184 -6.37 24.63 -7.16
CA LYS A 184 -6.49 24.39 -8.59
C LYS A 184 -6.92 22.94 -8.84
N THR A 185 -8.07 22.77 -9.49
CA THR A 185 -8.69 21.46 -9.68
C THR A 185 -8.31 20.83 -11.00
N TYR A 186 -8.08 19.51 -10.97
CA TYR A 186 -7.73 18.67 -12.12
C TYR A 186 -8.64 17.42 -12.15
N ASN A 187 -8.69 16.70 -13.28
CA ASN A 187 -9.56 15.55 -13.42
C ASN A 187 -9.07 14.33 -12.62
N ASN A 188 -7.77 14.21 -12.39
CA ASN A 188 -7.15 13.09 -11.69
C ASN A 188 -5.86 13.53 -11.00
N VAL A 189 -5.30 12.68 -10.15
CA VAL A 189 -4.08 12.96 -9.38
C VAL A 189 -2.84 13.06 -10.28
N ASN A 190 -2.78 12.32 -11.40
CA ASN A 190 -1.67 12.40 -12.36
C ASN A 190 -1.55 13.81 -12.93
N GLU A 191 -2.68 14.45 -13.31
CA GLU A 191 -2.69 15.83 -13.79
C GLU A 191 -2.22 16.81 -12.71
N CYS A 192 -2.54 16.57 -11.43
CA CYS A 192 -2.02 17.36 -10.31
C CYS A 192 -0.49 17.28 -10.24
N PHE A 193 0.08 16.08 -10.37
CA PHE A 193 1.54 15.88 -10.36
C PHE A 193 2.23 16.48 -11.59
N ALA A 194 1.62 16.39 -12.78
CA ALA A 194 2.12 17.09 -13.97
C ALA A 194 2.13 18.62 -13.80
N ALA A 195 1.10 19.18 -13.14
CA ALA A 195 1.04 20.60 -12.81
C ALA A 195 2.10 21.00 -11.76
N LEU A 196 2.39 20.12 -10.79
CA LEU A 196 3.49 20.29 -9.83
C LEU A 196 4.84 20.27 -10.55
N GLU A 197 5.04 19.32 -11.46
CA GLU A 197 6.28 19.21 -12.25
C GLU A 197 6.53 20.46 -13.11
N SER A 198 5.50 20.99 -13.78
CA SER A 198 5.59 22.20 -14.57
C SER A 198 5.73 23.49 -13.76
N GLY A 199 5.52 23.44 -12.43
CA GLY A 199 5.51 24.61 -11.54
C GLY A 199 4.22 25.43 -11.58
N GLU A 200 3.16 24.89 -12.16
CA GLU A 200 1.85 25.53 -12.21
C GLU A 200 1.17 25.56 -10.85
N VAL A 201 1.45 24.56 -10.01
CA VAL A 201 1.12 24.51 -8.58
C VAL A 201 2.39 24.29 -7.75
N GLN A 202 2.40 24.74 -6.50
CA GLN A 202 3.52 24.55 -5.58
C GLN A 202 3.43 23.23 -4.82
N TYR A 203 2.20 22.76 -4.57
CA TYR A 203 1.93 21.53 -3.84
C TYR A 203 0.77 20.77 -4.48
N VAL A 204 0.68 19.49 -4.16
CA VAL A 204 -0.48 18.62 -4.46
C VAL A 204 -1.04 18.10 -3.14
N ALA A 205 -2.36 18.12 -2.98
CA ALA A 205 -3.05 17.42 -1.91
C ALA A 205 -3.83 16.24 -2.48
N CYS A 206 -3.52 15.06 -1.98
CA CYS A 206 -4.17 13.79 -2.38
C CYS A 206 -3.98 12.76 -1.26
N ASP A 207 -4.54 11.56 -1.40
CA ASP A 207 -4.27 10.47 -0.48
C ASP A 207 -2.78 10.11 -0.48
N MET A 208 -2.24 9.82 0.69
CA MET A 208 -0.83 9.47 0.86
C MET A 208 -0.42 8.32 -0.05
N THR A 209 -1.25 7.28 -0.14
CA THR A 209 -0.96 6.10 -0.97
C THR A 209 -0.87 6.44 -2.45
N ALA A 210 -1.82 7.20 -2.98
CA ALA A 210 -1.83 7.65 -4.37
C ALA A 210 -0.63 8.56 -4.68
N GLY A 211 -0.40 9.56 -3.82
CA GLY A 211 0.69 10.51 -3.99
C GLY A 211 2.07 9.87 -3.85
N SER A 212 2.25 8.96 -2.88
CA SER A 212 3.52 8.25 -2.69
C SER A 212 3.84 7.32 -3.86
N TYR A 213 2.83 6.67 -4.43
CA TYR A 213 3.01 5.86 -5.63
C TYR A 213 3.45 6.71 -6.83
N LEU A 214 2.76 7.83 -7.08
CA LEU A 214 3.06 8.72 -8.20
C LEU A 214 4.39 9.46 -8.02
N SER A 215 4.74 9.88 -6.80
CA SER A 215 6.01 10.59 -6.54
C SER A 215 7.24 9.80 -6.97
N ARG A 216 7.15 8.46 -7.07
CA ARG A 216 8.24 7.62 -7.56
C ARG A 216 8.64 7.89 -9.02
N ALA A 217 7.74 8.49 -9.82
CA ALA A 217 8.05 8.92 -11.18
C ALA A 217 8.76 10.28 -11.24
N TYR A 218 8.84 11.02 -10.13
CA TYR A 218 9.38 12.37 -10.04
C TYR A 218 10.50 12.43 -9.02
N SER A 219 11.73 12.64 -9.46
CA SER A 219 12.93 12.57 -8.62
C SER A 219 13.02 13.66 -7.56
N ASP A 220 12.33 14.77 -7.74
CA ASP A 220 12.32 15.96 -6.89
C ASP A 220 11.03 16.16 -6.08
N VAL A 221 10.07 15.23 -6.18
CA VAL A 221 8.82 15.29 -5.43
C VAL A 221 8.91 14.44 -4.16
N SER A 222 8.53 15.04 -3.03
CA SER A 222 8.60 14.42 -1.72
C SER A 222 7.30 14.59 -0.94
N PHE A 223 7.05 13.65 -0.04
CA PHE A 223 5.98 13.71 0.96
C PHE A 223 6.29 14.80 1.99
N GLY A 224 5.32 15.70 2.23
CA GLY A 224 5.45 16.83 3.15
C GLY A 224 4.69 16.68 4.47
N GLY A 225 3.86 15.65 4.58
CA GLY A 225 3.06 15.39 5.78
C GLY A 225 1.57 15.25 5.48
N THR A 226 0.81 14.85 6.50
CA THR A 226 -0.64 14.68 6.46
C THR A 226 -1.36 15.94 6.89
N ILE A 227 -2.58 16.16 6.39
CA ILE A 227 -3.44 17.30 6.74
C ILE A 227 -4.83 16.87 7.21
N GLY A 228 -5.07 15.59 7.39
CA GLY A 228 -6.34 15.03 7.81
C GLY A 228 -6.17 13.85 8.77
N PRO A 229 -7.28 13.30 9.27
CA PRO A 229 -7.25 12.11 10.12
C PRO A 229 -6.66 10.92 9.37
N VAL A 230 -6.00 10.04 10.12
CA VAL A 230 -5.42 8.81 9.58
C VAL A 230 -6.48 7.72 9.56
N SER A 231 -6.72 7.16 8.38
CA SER A 231 -7.52 5.95 8.19
C SER A 231 -6.62 4.72 8.25
N LYS A 232 -7.13 3.64 8.84
CA LYS A 232 -6.41 2.37 8.95
C LYS A 232 -7.11 1.30 8.14
N PHE A 233 -6.35 0.62 7.33
CA PHE A 233 -6.81 -0.51 6.54
C PHE A 233 -6.26 -1.82 7.12
N SER A 234 -7.14 -2.77 7.22
CA SER A 234 -6.96 -4.03 7.93
C SER A 234 -7.40 -5.21 7.05
N VAL A 235 -7.35 -6.40 7.62
CA VAL A 235 -7.82 -7.64 6.99
C VAL A 235 -9.09 -8.12 7.69
N ALA A 236 -10.13 -8.42 6.91
CA ALA A 236 -11.37 -8.97 7.41
C ALA A 236 -11.54 -10.46 7.07
N ALA A 237 -12.18 -11.20 7.98
CA ALA A 237 -12.59 -12.58 7.77
C ALA A 237 -13.91 -12.85 8.49
N LEU A 238 -14.61 -13.96 8.15
CA LEU A 238 -15.83 -14.34 8.86
C LEU A 238 -15.56 -14.62 10.34
N ALA A 239 -16.28 -13.94 11.23
CA ALA A 239 -16.15 -14.10 12.69
C ALA A 239 -16.39 -15.54 13.16
N LYS A 240 -17.29 -16.27 12.49
CA LYS A 240 -17.59 -17.70 12.80
C LYS A 240 -16.44 -18.63 12.44
N ASN A 241 -15.51 -18.24 11.56
CA ASN A 241 -14.33 -19.01 11.18
C ASN A 241 -13.18 -18.72 12.16
N SER A 242 -13.33 -19.19 13.39
CA SER A 242 -12.37 -18.90 14.48
C SER A 242 -10.97 -19.44 14.19
N GLU A 243 -10.85 -20.58 13.50
CA GLU A 243 -9.54 -21.14 13.13
C GLU A 243 -8.79 -20.20 12.18
N LEU A 244 -9.45 -19.72 11.12
CA LEU A 244 -8.84 -18.78 10.17
C LEU A 244 -8.51 -17.45 10.84
N THR A 245 -9.45 -16.85 11.58
CA THR A 245 -9.26 -15.54 12.21
C THR A 245 -8.11 -15.52 13.22
N GLU A 246 -7.95 -16.58 14.02
CA GLU A 246 -6.87 -16.70 15.01
C GLU A 246 -5.50 -16.87 14.32
N LYS A 247 -5.44 -17.75 13.31
CA LYS A 247 -4.20 -17.98 12.56
C LYS A 247 -3.81 -16.80 11.70
N LEU A 248 -4.78 -16.12 11.10
CA LEU A 248 -4.58 -14.88 10.35
C LEU A 248 -3.95 -13.79 11.23
N GLY A 249 -4.45 -13.58 12.45
CA GLY A 249 -3.84 -12.65 13.39
C GLY A 249 -2.35 -12.92 13.61
N ARG A 250 -1.98 -14.19 13.89
CA ARG A 250 -0.57 -14.58 14.07
C ARG A 250 0.28 -14.39 12.81
N VAL A 251 -0.27 -14.66 11.62
CA VAL A 251 0.45 -14.43 10.36
C VAL A 251 0.68 -12.95 10.14
N LEU A 252 -0.33 -12.12 10.41
CA LEU A 252 -0.18 -10.66 10.29
C LEU A 252 0.84 -10.11 11.31
N ASP A 253 0.83 -10.59 12.56
CA ASP A 253 1.84 -10.22 13.56
C ASP A 253 3.26 -10.58 13.06
N THR A 254 3.41 -11.73 12.39
CA THR A 254 4.70 -12.15 11.81
C THR A 254 5.11 -11.22 10.67
N ILE A 255 4.24 -10.98 9.70
CA ILE A 255 4.47 -10.10 8.53
C ILE A 255 4.83 -8.69 8.98
N CYS A 256 4.18 -8.17 10.04
CA CYS A 256 4.49 -6.86 10.60
C CYS A 256 5.84 -6.81 11.32
N SER A 257 6.30 -7.92 11.91
CA SER A 257 7.51 -7.95 12.75
C SER A 257 8.77 -8.41 12.03
N ASP A 258 8.66 -9.15 10.93
CA ASP A 258 9.81 -9.70 10.19
C ASP A 258 10.32 -8.81 9.06
N GLY A 259 9.69 -7.65 8.83
CA GLY A 259 10.04 -6.68 7.81
C GLY A 259 9.37 -6.93 6.44
N THR A 260 8.51 -7.94 6.32
CA THR A 260 7.77 -8.22 5.07
C THR A 260 6.83 -7.07 4.73
N LEU A 261 6.09 -6.54 5.73
CA LEU A 261 5.19 -5.40 5.52
C LEU A 261 5.97 -4.15 5.08
N ASP A 262 7.12 -3.87 5.72
CA ASP A 262 8.00 -2.75 5.33
C ASP A 262 8.50 -2.88 3.89
N ALA A 263 8.85 -4.10 3.47
CA ALA A 263 9.32 -4.37 2.11
C ALA A 263 8.20 -4.13 1.08
N ILE A 264 6.99 -4.62 1.34
CA ILE A 264 5.82 -4.39 0.48
C ILE A 264 5.49 -2.89 0.44
N HIS A 265 5.48 -2.21 1.60
CA HIS A 265 5.23 -0.77 1.68
C HIS A 265 6.25 0.02 0.86
N THR A 266 7.53 -0.26 1.03
CA THR A 266 8.61 0.40 0.28
C THR A 266 8.50 0.16 -1.22
N LEU A 267 8.10 -1.05 -1.63
CA LEU A 267 7.89 -1.39 -3.04
C LEU A 267 6.82 -0.50 -3.68
N TRP A 268 5.73 -0.22 -2.99
CA TRP A 268 4.59 0.52 -3.53
C TRP A 268 4.66 2.03 -3.24
N TYR A 269 5.12 2.43 -2.06
CA TYR A 269 5.03 3.80 -1.56
C TYR A 269 6.39 4.45 -1.27
N GLY A 270 7.50 3.78 -1.65
CA GLY A 270 8.85 4.32 -1.52
C GLY A 270 9.24 4.56 -0.07
N LEU A 271 9.77 5.77 0.19
CA LEU A 271 10.27 6.15 1.53
C LEU A 271 9.21 6.85 2.41
N THR A 272 7.95 6.89 1.98
CA THR A 272 6.87 7.42 2.81
C THR A 272 6.72 6.56 4.06
N PRO A 273 6.53 7.14 5.27
CA PRO A 273 6.46 6.37 6.50
C PRO A 273 5.30 5.37 6.50
N LEU A 274 5.54 4.16 7.01
CA LEU A 274 4.49 3.14 7.22
C LEU A 274 3.47 3.61 8.27
N SER A 275 3.92 4.29 9.32
CA SER A 275 3.04 4.91 10.31
C SER A 275 2.96 6.42 10.13
N LEU A 276 1.74 6.94 10.06
CA LEU A 276 1.45 8.36 9.87
C LEU A 276 1.21 9.12 11.18
N ALA A 277 1.38 8.47 12.33
CA ALA A 277 1.05 9.03 13.65
C ALA A 277 1.76 10.37 13.97
N ASN A 278 2.95 10.63 13.37
CA ASN A 278 3.76 11.82 13.62
C ASN A 278 4.03 12.63 12.35
N THR A 279 3.17 12.51 11.35
CA THR A 279 3.38 13.15 10.04
C THR A 279 2.49 14.37 9.80
N LEU A 280 1.71 14.78 10.80
CA LEU A 280 0.82 15.94 10.66
C LEU A 280 1.62 17.21 10.36
N VAL A 281 1.21 17.93 9.32
CA VAL A 281 1.83 19.20 8.92
C VAL A 281 1.76 20.20 10.08
N SER A 282 2.87 20.86 10.37
CA SER A 282 2.97 21.82 11.47
C SER A 282 1.93 22.94 11.33
N GLY A 283 1.19 23.19 12.41
CA GLY A 283 0.15 24.21 12.45
C GLY A 283 -1.23 23.76 11.96
N VAL A 284 -1.37 22.52 11.50
CA VAL A 284 -2.67 21.89 11.24
C VAL A 284 -3.24 21.37 12.56
N VAL A 285 -4.51 21.60 12.78
CA VAL A 285 -5.28 21.09 13.91
C VAL A 285 -6.40 20.23 13.34
N ILE A 286 -6.44 18.96 13.72
CA ILE A 286 -7.52 18.04 13.37
C ILE A 286 -8.54 18.12 14.49
N ASP A 287 -9.80 18.46 14.17
CA ASP A 287 -10.91 18.35 15.14
C ASP A 287 -11.18 16.87 15.42
N GLU A 288 -11.16 16.47 16.69
CA GLU A 288 -11.43 15.08 17.10
C GLU A 288 -12.84 14.61 16.71
N SER A 289 -13.78 15.53 16.45
CA SER A 289 -15.11 15.23 15.92
C SER A 289 -15.06 14.60 14.52
N ASP A 290 -14.03 14.87 13.73
CA ASP A 290 -13.87 14.32 12.38
C ASP A 290 -13.25 12.91 12.38
N ALA A 291 -12.60 12.53 13.47
CA ALA A 291 -12.02 11.20 13.64
C ALA A 291 -13.03 10.12 14.11
N GLY A 292 -14.25 10.52 14.47
CA GLY A 292 -15.21 9.70 15.23
C GLY A 292 -16.59 9.49 14.63
N ASN A 293 -16.87 9.89 13.39
CA ASN A 293 -18.22 9.73 12.84
C ASN A 293 -18.48 8.39 12.15
N ASN A 294 -18.02 7.30 12.79
CA ASN A 294 -18.41 5.93 12.45
C ASN A 294 -18.74 5.08 13.70
N SER A 295 -19.38 5.65 14.71
CA SER A 295 -19.94 4.87 15.80
C SER A 295 -21.23 5.48 16.32
N ASP A 296 -22.31 4.72 16.12
CA ASP A 296 -23.54 4.66 16.92
C ASP A 296 -24.53 5.86 16.82
N GLU A 297 -25.35 5.90 15.77
CA GLU A 297 -26.70 6.42 15.91
C GLU A 297 -27.64 5.28 16.35
N THR A 298 -27.76 5.10 17.65
CA THR A 298 -28.95 4.48 18.25
C THR A 298 -30.12 5.42 18.02
N GLN A 299 -31.03 5.03 17.13
CA GLN A 299 -32.32 5.69 16.92
C GLN A 299 -33.10 5.70 18.23
N ASP A 300 -33.32 6.90 18.78
CA ASP A 300 -34.42 7.14 19.69
C ASP A 300 -35.53 7.92 18.94
N ASP A 301 -36.66 7.23 18.83
CA ASP A 301 -37.83 7.59 18.04
C ASP A 301 -38.62 8.69 18.78
N THR A 302 -38.58 9.94 18.29
CA THR A 302 -39.66 10.90 18.58
C THR A 302 -39.89 11.84 17.40
N THR A 303 -41.06 11.64 16.80
CA THR A 303 -41.77 12.45 15.82
C THR A 303 -41.66 13.96 16.00
N SER A 304 -41.29 14.69 14.91
CA SER A 304 -42.07 15.87 14.44
C SER A 304 -41.55 16.43 13.11
N ASP A 305 -42.40 16.39 12.19
CA ASP A 305 -42.76 17.15 10.98
C ASP A 305 -41.88 18.33 10.49
N SER A 306 -41.68 18.34 9.17
CA SER A 306 -41.56 19.46 8.23
C SER A 306 -40.17 19.89 7.72
N ALA A 307 -40.13 19.81 6.40
CA ALA A 307 -39.45 20.65 5.39
C ALA A 307 -38.18 20.11 4.74
N ASP A 308 -38.43 19.50 3.61
CA ASP A 308 -37.74 19.61 2.29
C ASP A 308 -36.42 20.43 2.27
N SER A 309 -35.32 19.73 2.18
CA SER A 309 -34.05 20.22 1.63
C SER A 309 -33.37 19.05 0.99
N GLN A 310 -33.50 18.92 -0.34
CA GLN A 310 -32.69 18.03 -1.15
C GLN A 310 -31.21 18.44 -1.05
N SER A 311 -30.48 17.76 -0.18
CA SER A 311 -29.03 17.68 -0.25
C SER A 311 -28.68 16.62 -1.29
N THR A 312 -28.30 17.05 -2.48
CA THR A 312 -27.59 16.19 -3.43
C THR A 312 -26.26 15.84 -2.82
N ALA A 313 -26.15 14.63 -2.29
CA ALA A 313 -24.85 14.02 -2.01
C ALA A 313 -24.06 14.00 -3.33
N ALA A 314 -22.96 14.74 -3.40
CA ALA A 314 -22.02 14.65 -4.50
C ALA A 314 -21.46 13.22 -4.46
N GLU A 315 -21.64 12.48 -5.55
CA GLU A 315 -21.08 11.16 -5.74
C GLU A 315 -19.55 11.32 -5.73
N GLU A 316 -18.90 10.81 -4.69
CA GLU A 316 -17.46 10.88 -4.52
C GLU A 316 -16.80 10.06 -5.62
N GLN A 317 -16.09 10.71 -6.53
CA GLN A 317 -15.41 10.00 -7.61
C GLN A 317 -14.14 9.35 -7.05
N PRO A 318 -13.89 8.06 -7.34
CA PRO A 318 -12.68 7.39 -6.92
C PRO A 318 -11.45 8.07 -7.50
N LEU A 319 -10.37 8.13 -6.71
CA LEU A 319 -9.08 8.64 -7.16
C LEU A 319 -8.59 7.78 -8.33
N THR A 320 -8.45 8.40 -9.50
CA THR A 320 -7.92 7.71 -10.68
C THR A 320 -6.43 7.96 -10.81
N VAL A 321 -5.65 6.88 -10.69
CA VAL A 321 -4.20 6.87 -10.92
C VAL A 321 -3.94 6.11 -12.23
N ASP A 322 -3.33 6.77 -13.20
CA ASP A 322 -2.86 6.11 -14.43
C ASP A 322 -1.49 5.47 -14.18
N ILE A 323 -1.48 4.15 -14.03
CA ILE A 323 -0.26 3.37 -13.74
C ILE A 323 0.72 3.32 -14.92
N ASN A 324 0.32 3.69 -16.14
CA ASN A 324 1.19 3.65 -17.31
C ASN A 324 2.22 4.78 -17.31
N ASP A 325 1.98 5.86 -16.56
CA ASP A 325 2.91 7.00 -16.47
C ASP A 325 4.07 6.74 -15.51
N VAL A 326 3.97 5.80 -14.58
CA VAL A 326 4.99 5.50 -13.56
C VAL A 326 6.09 4.54 -14.08
N ASN A 327 5.86 3.83 -15.18
CA ASN A 327 6.77 2.82 -15.73
C ASN A 327 7.54 3.29 -17.00
N ARG A 328 7.63 4.61 -17.25
CA ARG A 328 8.42 5.19 -18.35
C ARG A 328 9.80 5.65 -17.93
#